data_608f991f9b59223554469eb91b5aeced
#
_entry.id   608f991f9b59223554469eb91b5aeced
#
_cell.length_a   1.000
_cell.length_b   1.000
_cell.length_c   1.000
_cell.angle_alpha   90.00
_cell.angle_beta   90.00
_cell.angle_gamma   90.00
#
_symmetry.space_group_name_H-M   'P 1'
#
loop_
_entity.id
_entity.type
_entity.pdbx_description
1 polymer ?
#
loop_
_entity_poly.entity_id
_entity_poly.type
_entity_poly.pdbx_seq_one_letter_code
_entity_poly.pdbx_strand_id
1 'polypeptide(L)'
;MGTLLARGVKISDCGAVGRQGIVSRLDVGTSGLMLVCKSDLAYREMRRQFSQHEVTKIYHAVTQGNLAQDKATIEAPIGRDRVSDFRFAVIEDGKPSVTHWDVLERFGEATLASVNLETGRTHQIRVHFSSISHPLAGDSMYGANPQMSARLGLSRQWLHSTSLSFVHPRTGKIVNVSCEYPEDLSCALNILRGKREIQR
;
A
#
# COMPACT_ATOMS: atom_id res chain seq x y z
N MET A 1 6.99 1.21 -16.26
CA MET A 1 8.25 1.42 -16.98
C MET A 1 8.07 2.35 -18.19
N GLY A 2 7.15 2.07 -19.12
CA GLY A 2 6.99 2.85 -20.35
C GLY A 2 6.95 4.38 -20.16
N THR A 3 6.23 4.88 -19.18
CA THR A 3 6.10 6.33 -18.92
C THR A 3 7.42 7.00 -18.52
N LEU A 4 8.28 6.33 -17.73
CA LEU A 4 9.58 6.89 -17.32
C LEU A 4 10.57 6.90 -18.49
N LEU A 5 10.60 5.83 -19.25
CA LEU A 5 11.44 5.72 -20.46
C LEU A 5 10.99 6.73 -21.52
N ALA A 6 9.69 6.91 -21.74
CA ALA A 6 9.14 7.90 -22.65
C ALA A 6 9.48 9.36 -22.26
N ARG A 7 9.75 9.61 -20.97
CA ARG A 7 10.23 10.91 -20.47
C ARG A 7 11.75 11.04 -20.47
N GLY A 8 12.49 10.11 -21.08
CA GLY A 8 13.95 10.13 -21.13
C GLY A 8 14.64 9.90 -19.79
N VAL A 9 13.95 9.37 -18.78
CA VAL A 9 14.57 9.10 -17.49
C VAL A 9 15.45 7.87 -17.61
N LYS A 10 16.75 8.05 -17.42
CA LYS A 10 17.71 6.94 -17.33
C LYS A 10 17.44 6.14 -16.05
N ILE A 11 17.26 4.85 -16.21
CA ILE A 11 17.00 3.89 -15.12
C ILE A 11 18.17 2.90 -15.08
N SER A 12 18.49 2.36 -13.90
CA SER A 12 19.46 1.27 -13.74
C SER A 12 19.08 0.07 -14.62
N ASP A 13 20.07 -0.55 -15.24
CA ASP A 13 19.88 -1.79 -16.01
C ASP A 13 19.81 -3.04 -15.12
N CYS A 14 20.11 -2.90 -13.81
CA CYS A 14 19.99 -3.99 -12.85
C CYS A 14 18.53 -4.35 -12.56
N GLY A 15 18.28 -5.64 -12.37
CA GLY A 15 16.97 -6.21 -12.07
C GLY A 15 16.49 -7.18 -13.12
N ALA A 16 15.32 -7.77 -12.91
CA ALA A 16 14.70 -8.68 -13.86
C ALA A 16 14.29 -7.94 -15.14
N VAL A 17 14.30 -8.63 -16.26
CA VAL A 17 13.83 -8.10 -17.55
C VAL A 17 12.42 -7.51 -17.40
N GLY A 18 12.22 -6.29 -17.88
CA GLY A 18 10.99 -5.52 -17.75
C GLY A 18 10.77 -4.86 -16.37
N ARG A 19 11.69 -5.05 -15.40
CA ARG A 19 11.66 -4.46 -14.05
C ARG A 19 13.00 -3.86 -13.64
N GLN A 20 13.81 -3.46 -14.59
CA GLN A 20 15.11 -2.82 -14.32
C GLN A 20 14.91 -1.57 -13.45
N GLY A 21 15.79 -1.36 -12.48
CA GLY A 21 15.75 -0.24 -11.55
C GLY A 21 14.60 -0.29 -10.52
N ILE A 22 13.72 -1.29 -10.56
CA ILE A 22 12.57 -1.44 -9.65
C ILE A 22 12.97 -2.30 -8.45
N VAL A 23 12.92 -1.74 -7.25
CA VAL A 23 13.27 -2.40 -5.99
C VAL A 23 12.06 -2.71 -5.09
N SER A 24 10.91 -2.11 -5.39
CA SER A 24 9.64 -2.34 -4.69
C SER A 24 8.49 -2.37 -5.70
N ARG A 25 7.31 -2.75 -5.23
CA ARG A 25 6.10 -2.79 -6.05
C ARG A 25 4.91 -2.23 -5.27
N LEU A 26 3.96 -1.69 -6.01
CA LEU A 26 2.59 -1.47 -5.56
C LEU A 26 1.67 -2.49 -6.22
N ASP A 27 0.59 -2.86 -5.54
CA ASP A 27 -0.45 -3.70 -6.14
C ASP A 27 -1.22 -2.91 -7.21
N VAL A 28 -1.82 -3.61 -8.15
CA VAL A 28 -2.77 -3.00 -9.09
C VAL A 28 -3.87 -2.31 -8.29
N GLY A 29 -4.16 -1.05 -8.63
CA GLY A 29 -5.11 -0.22 -7.90
C GLY A 29 -4.55 0.50 -6.66
N THR A 30 -3.37 0.16 -6.15
CA THR A 30 -2.71 0.94 -5.09
C THR A 30 -1.99 2.13 -5.69
N SER A 31 -2.27 3.31 -5.18
CA SER A 31 -1.58 4.56 -5.57
C SER A 31 -0.46 4.95 -4.61
N GLY A 32 0.29 5.99 -4.94
CA GLY A 32 1.29 6.58 -4.06
C GLY A 32 2.73 6.38 -4.51
N LEU A 33 3.63 6.47 -3.55
CA LEU A 33 5.08 6.50 -3.77
C LEU A 33 5.63 5.12 -4.11
N MET A 34 6.45 5.09 -5.14
CA MET A 34 7.27 3.94 -5.53
C MET A 34 8.69 4.40 -5.86
N LEU A 35 9.69 3.67 -5.39
CA LEU A 35 11.09 4.00 -5.59
C LEU A 35 11.62 3.35 -6.87
N VAL A 36 12.29 4.17 -7.71
CA VAL A 36 12.97 3.71 -8.93
C VAL A 36 14.42 4.16 -8.91
N CYS A 37 15.34 3.25 -9.13
CA CYS A 37 16.78 3.50 -9.10
C CYS A 37 17.29 3.93 -10.46
N LYS A 38 18.03 5.06 -10.51
CA LYS A 38 18.62 5.64 -11.74
C LYS A 38 20.03 5.13 -12.05
N SER A 39 20.65 4.37 -11.15
CA SER A 39 21.99 3.79 -11.31
C SER A 39 22.09 2.44 -10.62
N ASP A 40 23.05 1.63 -11.04
CA ASP A 40 23.28 0.29 -10.50
C ASP A 40 23.71 0.32 -9.03
N LEU A 41 24.50 1.34 -8.63
CA LEU A 41 24.86 1.56 -7.25
C LEU A 41 23.59 1.80 -6.40
N ALA A 42 22.69 2.68 -6.86
CA ALA A 42 21.43 2.94 -6.17
C ALA A 42 20.56 1.68 -6.11
N TYR A 43 20.49 0.89 -7.19
CA TYR A 43 19.73 -0.35 -7.22
C TYR A 43 20.24 -1.36 -6.19
N ARG A 44 21.55 -1.61 -6.14
CA ARG A 44 22.15 -2.58 -5.20
C ARG A 44 21.93 -2.16 -3.74
N GLU A 45 22.18 -0.88 -3.44
CA GLU A 45 22.04 -0.36 -2.08
C GLU A 45 20.57 -0.32 -1.63
N MET A 46 19.66 0.16 -2.46
CA MET A 46 18.23 0.16 -2.13
C MET A 46 17.69 -1.25 -1.99
N ARG A 47 18.13 -2.19 -2.81
CA ARG A 47 17.74 -3.59 -2.67
C ARG A 47 18.22 -4.18 -1.33
N ARG A 48 19.44 -3.82 -0.87
CA ARG A 48 19.95 -4.18 0.46
C ARG A 48 19.04 -3.60 1.55
N GLN A 49 18.76 -2.29 1.51
CA GLN A 49 17.91 -1.63 2.51
C GLN A 49 16.51 -2.24 2.57
N PHE A 50 15.89 -2.54 1.42
CA PHE A 50 14.60 -3.24 1.39
C PHE A 50 14.68 -4.66 1.99
N SER A 51 15.75 -5.40 1.72
CA SER A 51 15.93 -6.77 2.24
C SER A 51 16.21 -6.80 3.75
N GLN A 52 16.80 -5.74 4.28
CA GLN A 52 17.11 -5.57 5.72
C GLN A 52 16.03 -4.78 6.48
N HIS A 53 14.91 -4.48 5.82
CA HIS A 53 13.79 -3.72 6.41
C HIS A 53 14.18 -2.31 6.91
N GLU A 54 15.23 -1.71 6.35
CA GLU A 54 15.71 -0.36 6.69
C GLU A 54 14.87 0.75 6.02
N VAL A 55 14.01 0.42 5.06
CA VAL A 55 13.11 1.36 4.39
C VAL A 55 11.78 1.42 5.12
N THR A 56 11.46 2.56 5.72
CA THR A 56 10.13 2.78 6.31
C THR A 56 9.12 3.10 5.20
N LYS A 57 7.99 2.41 5.23
CA LYS A 57 6.90 2.54 4.26
C LYS A 57 5.61 2.74 5.02
N ILE A 58 5.03 3.92 4.90
CA ILE A 58 3.72 4.21 5.48
C ILE A 58 2.68 4.24 4.38
N TYR A 59 1.63 3.46 4.60
CA TYR A 59 0.44 3.47 3.78
C TYR A 59 -0.71 4.07 4.59
N HIS A 60 -1.62 4.74 3.90
CA HIS A 60 -2.92 5.01 4.48
C HIS A 60 -3.95 4.09 3.82
N ALA A 61 -4.82 3.54 4.63
CA ALA A 61 -5.88 2.63 4.22
C ALA A 61 -7.22 3.04 4.84
N VAL A 62 -8.31 2.99 4.07
CA VAL A 62 -9.66 3.06 4.63
C VAL A 62 -10.22 1.65 4.71
N THR A 63 -10.45 1.18 5.92
CA THR A 63 -11.07 -0.12 6.20
C THR A 63 -12.56 0.03 6.40
N GLN A 64 -13.33 -1.01 6.12
CA GLN A 64 -14.75 -1.05 6.46
C GLN A 64 -14.94 -1.38 7.95
N GLY A 65 -15.94 -0.76 8.56
CA GLY A 65 -16.23 -0.88 9.97
C GLY A 65 -15.28 -0.08 10.87
N ASN A 66 -15.59 -0.08 12.16
CA ASN A 66 -14.76 0.55 13.17
C ASN A 66 -13.72 -0.43 13.72
N LEU A 67 -12.46 -0.14 13.56
CA LEU A 67 -11.39 -0.83 14.26
C LEU A 67 -11.53 -0.53 15.76
N ALA A 68 -11.68 -1.58 16.58
CA ALA A 68 -11.95 -1.42 18.02
C ALA A 68 -10.76 -0.80 18.77
N GLN A 69 -9.55 -1.15 18.38
CA GLN A 69 -8.31 -0.67 18.97
C GLN A 69 -7.82 0.59 18.27
N ASP A 70 -7.10 1.48 18.97
CA ASP A 70 -6.48 2.65 18.36
C ASP A 70 -5.21 2.28 17.58
N LYS A 71 -4.55 1.20 18.00
CA LYS A 71 -3.38 0.63 17.33
C LYS A 71 -3.31 -0.86 17.58
N ALA A 72 -2.82 -1.60 16.62
CA ALA A 72 -2.52 -3.02 16.79
C ALA A 72 -1.54 -3.53 15.72
N THR A 73 -1.17 -4.80 15.86
CA THR A 73 -0.35 -5.55 14.93
C THR A 73 -1.11 -6.78 14.47
N ILE A 74 -1.09 -7.03 13.15
CA ILE A 74 -1.53 -8.30 12.58
C ILE A 74 -0.27 -9.07 12.21
N GLU A 75 -0.05 -10.18 12.90
CA GLU A 75 1.03 -11.11 12.63
C GLU A 75 0.41 -12.42 12.17
N ALA A 76 0.39 -12.62 10.85
CA ALA A 76 -0.25 -13.78 10.24
C ALA A 76 0.45 -14.15 8.93
N PRO A 77 0.79 -15.43 8.68
CA PRO A 77 1.49 -15.84 7.49
C PRO A 77 0.60 -15.77 6.26
N ILE A 78 1.15 -15.28 5.13
CA ILE A 78 0.43 -15.08 3.88
C ILE A 78 0.96 -16.02 2.81
N GLY A 79 0.06 -16.73 2.15
CA GLY A 79 0.34 -17.59 1.00
C GLY A 79 -0.72 -17.46 -0.09
N ARG A 80 -0.57 -18.25 -1.16
CA ARG A 80 -1.61 -18.32 -2.20
C ARG A 80 -2.88 -18.94 -1.64
N ASP A 81 -4.01 -18.35 -1.98
CA ASP A 81 -5.31 -18.92 -1.65
C ASP A 81 -5.44 -20.30 -2.31
N ARG A 82 -5.88 -21.30 -1.54
CA ARG A 82 -6.04 -22.67 -2.03
C ARG A 82 -7.25 -22.84 -2.97
N VAL A 83 -8.16 -21.88 -2.96
CA VAL A 83 -9.41 -21.91 -3.74
C VAL A 83 -9.31 -21.02 -4.99
N SER A 84 -8.45 -20.01 -4.97
CA SER A 84 -8.33 -19.02 -6.05
C SER A 84 -6.88 -18.70 -6.38
N ASP A 85 -6.44 -19.05 -7.57
CA ASP A 85 -5.06 -18.80 -8.05
C ASP A 85 -4.66 -17.31 -8.11
N PHE A 86 -5.64 -16.40 -8.09
CA PHE A 86 -5.41 -14.97 -8.20
C PHE A 86 -5.34 -14.26 -6.86
N ARG A 87 -5.68 -14.94 -5.76
CA ARG A 87 -5.78 -14.37 -4.42
C ARG A 87 -4.66 -14.86 -3.51
N PHE A 88 -4.44 -14.10 -2.46
CA PHE A 88 -3.63 -14.49 -1.32
C PHE A 88 -4.52 -14.56 -0.08
N ALA A 89 -4.13 -15.37 0.90
CA ALA A 89 -4.88 -15.57 2.13
C ALA A 89 -3.90 -15.77 3.29
N VAL A 90 -4.41 -15.58 4.51
CA VAL A 90 -3.72 -16.06 5.72
C VAL A 90 -3.82 -17.58 5.74
N ILE A 91 -2.68 -18.26 5.68
CA ILE A 91 -2.57 -19.73 5.71
C ILE A 91 -1.35 -20.15 6.53
N GLU A 92 -1.43 -21.30 7.20
CA GLU A 92 -0.37 -21.77 8.13
C GLU A 92 0.99 -21.94 7.47
N ASP A 93 1.03 -22.46 6.24
CA ASP A 93 2.23 -22.68 5.44
C ASP A 93 2.64 -21.43 4.62
N GLY A 94 2.06 -20.27 4.93
CA GLY A 94 2.37 -19.00 4.30
C GLY A 94 3.70 -18.41 4.73
N LYS A 95 4.10 -17.32 4.09
CA LYS A 95 5.30 -16.58 4.47
C LYS A 95 5.00 -15.64 5.65
N PRO A 96 5.83 -15.61 6.71
CA PRO A 96 5.65 -14.70 7.83
C PRO A 96 5.42 -13.27 7.36
N SER A 97 4.42 -12.63 7.93
CA SER A 97 3.98 -11.29 7.53
C SER A 97 3.52 -10.51 8.74
N VAL A 98 3.99 -9.26 8.87
CA VAL A 98 3.71 -8.38 10.00
C VAL A 98 3.25 -7.02 9.48
N THR A 99 2.09 -6.58 9.94
CA THR A 99 1.45 -5.30 9.58
C THR A 99 1.05 -4.57 10.86
N HIS A 100 1.65 -3.41 11.10
CA HIS A 100 1.25 -2.51 12.19
C HIS A 100 0.27 -1.47 11.65
N TRP A 101 -0.69 -1.07 12.46
CA TRP A 101 -1.60 0.00 12.12
C TRP A 101 -1.95 0.86 13.33
N ASP A 102 -2.19 2.15 13.06
CA ASP A 102 -2.69 3.16 13.99
C ASP A 102 -3.92 3.81 13.36
N VAL A 103 -4.99 4.01 14.14
CA VAL A 103 -6.18 4.71 13.70
C VAL A 103 -5.88 6.20 13.57
N LEU A 104 -6.20 6.78 12.42
CA LEU A 104 -6.13 8.21 12.19
C LEU A 104 -7.51 8.87 12.38
N GLU A 105 -8.58 8.22 11.90
CA GLU A 105 -9.94 8.78 11.97
C GLU A 105 -10.99 7.66 11.88
N ARG A 106 -12.07 7.74 12.66
CA ARG A 106 -13.23 6.83 12.62
C ARG A 106 -14.45 7.54 12.09
N PHE A 107 -15.19 6.88 11.18
CA PHE A 107 -16.38 7.43 10.52
C PHE A 107 -17.67 6.68 10.87
N GLY A 108 -17.64 5.80 11.87
CA GLY A 108 -18.77 4.92 12.23
C GLY A 108 -18.85 3.66 11.39
N GLU A 109 -18.87 3.78 10.08
CA GLU A 109 -18.94 2.66 9.12
C GLU A 109 -17.58 2.31 8.48
N ALA A 110 -16.56 3.13 8.70
CA ALA A 110 -15.21 2.97 8.16
C ALA A 110 -14.17 3.57 9.11
N THR A 111 -12.92 3.18 8.92
CA THR A 111 -11.78 3.71 9.66
C THR A 111 -10.64 4.05 8.72
N LEU A 112 -10.10 5.26 8.80
CA LEU A 112 -8.82 5.62 8.18
C LEU A 112 -7.70 5.20 9.12
N ALA A 113 -6.79 4.38 8.63
CA ALA A 113 -5.62 3.90 9.37
C ALA A 113 -4.31 4.24 8.68
N SER A 114 -3.30 4.58 9.46
CA SER A 114 -1.90 4.57 9.06
C SER A 114 -1.35 3.17 9.23
N VAL A 115 -0.71 2.63 8.19
CA VAL A 115 -0.24 1.24 8.16
C VAL A 115 1.26 1.21 7.88
N ASN A 116 2.01 0.62 8.80
CA ASN A 116 3.44 0.38 8.66
C ASN A 116 3.73 -1.11 8.42
N LEU A 117 4.53 -1.41 7.41
CA LEU A 117 4.87 -2.77 7.01
C LEU A 117 6.30 -3.15 7.42
N GLU A 118 6.47 -4.15 8.28
CA GLU A 118 7.77 -4.79 8.45
C GLU A 118 8.10 -5.67 7.23
N THR A 119 7.14 -6.42 6.75
CA THR A 119 7.26 -7.30 5.58
C THR A 119 6.54 -6.70 4.37
N GLY A 120 6.79 -7.23 3.17
CA GLY A 120 6.16 -6.73 1.93
C GLY A 120 5.67 -7.88 1.04
N ARG A 121 4.71 -8.69 1.53
CA ARG A 121 4.12 -9.77 0.75
C ARG A 121 3.07 -9.22 -0.23
N THR A 122 2.79 -9.97 -1.26
CA THR A 122 1.75 -9.61 -2.24
C THR A 122 0.41 -9.45 -1.53
N HIS A 123 -0.26 -8.33 -1.77
CA HIS A 123 -1.55 -7.96 -1.20
C HIS A 123 -1.59 -7.93 0.35
N GLN A 124 -0.46 -7.81 1.03
CA GLN A 124 -0.37 -8.01 2.49
C GLN A 124 -1.38 -7.19 3.29
N ILE A 125 -1.46 -5.88 3.08
CA ILE A 125 -2.40 -5.01 3.81
C ILE A 125 -3.85 -5.46 3.55
N ARG A 126 -4.18 -5.74 2.30
CA ARG A 126 -5.52 -6.15 1.85
C ARG A 126 -5.94 -7.48 2.48
N VAL A 127 -5.04 -8.46 2.48
CA VAL A 127 -5.25 -9.79 3.08
C VAL A 127 -5.40 -9.68 4.59
N HIS A 128 -4.49 -8.97 5.27
CA HIS A 128 -4.51 -8.85 6.72
C HIS A 128 -5.78 -8.17 7.22
N PHE A 129 -6.18 -7.04 6.65
CA PHE A 129 -7.43 -6.38 7.07
C PHE A 129 -8.68 -7.20 6.71
N SER A 130 -8.68 -7.92 5.59
CA SER A 130 -9.78 -8.84 5.27
C SER A 130 -9.85 -10.00 6.26
N SER A 131 -8.72 -10.55 6.72
CA SER A 131 -8.67 -11.69 7.66
C SER A 131 -9.24 -11.34 9.04
N ILE A 132 -9.21 -10.07 9.43
CA ILE A 132 -9.83 -9.57 10.67
C ILE A 132 -11.24 -8.98 10.44
N SER A 133 -11.89 -9.30 9.30
CA SER A 133 -13.23 -8.84 8.93
C SER A 133 -13.37 -7.33 8.69
N HIS A 134 -12.27 -6.64 8.41
CA HIS A 134 -12.21 -5.22 8.06
C HIS A 134 -11.60 -4.98 6.67
N PRO A 135 -12.18 -5.53 5.58
CA PRO A 135 -11.62 -5.35 4.24
C PRO A 135 -11.49 -3.87 3.88
N LEU A 136 -10.55 -3.54 3.00
CA LEU A 136 -10.38 -2.16 2.56
C LEU A 136 -11.58 -1.71 1.72
N ALA A 137 -12.04 -0.48 1.90
CA ALA A 137 -13.10 0.11 1.09
C ALA A 137 -12.69 0.07 -0.40
N GLY A 138 -13.61 -0.35 -1.28
CA GLY A 138 -13.36 -0.51 -2.71
C GLY A 138 -12.60 -1.77 -3.13
N ASP A 139 -12.17 -2.63 -2.20
CA ASP A 139 -11.44 -3.85 -2.51
C ASP A 139 -12.38 -5.02 -2.80
N SER A 140 -12.94 -5.07 -4.00
CA SER A 140 -13.85 -6.13 -4.43
C SER A 140 -13.24 -7.54 -4.38
N MET A 141 -11.90 -7.65 -4.53
CA MET A 141 -11.20 -8.93 -4.47
C MET A 141 -11.21 -9.52 -3.05
N TYR A 142 -11.18 -8.68 -2.02
CA TYR A 142 -11.04 -9.09 -0.62
C TYR A 142 -12.28 -8.79 0.23
N GLY A 143 -13.45 -8.65 -0.38
CA GLY A 143 -14.73 -8.66 0.32
C GLY A 143 -15.28 -7.28 0.69
N ALA A 144 -14.84 -6.22 0.00
CA ALA A 144 -15.45 -4.91 0.17
C ALA A 144 -16.95 -4.93 -0.16
N ASN A 145 -17.76 -4.23 0.64
CA ASN A 145 -19.18 -4.05 0.37
C ASN A 145 -19.39 -3.23 -0.91
N PRO A 146 -20.04 -3.78 -1.94
CA PRO A 146 -20.25 -3.09 -3.21
C PRO A 146 -21.08 -1.81 -3.08
N GLN A 147 -22.06 -1.78 -2.18
CA GLN A 147 -22.91 -0.60 -1.97
C GLN A 147 -22.11 0.55 -1.36
N MET A 148 -21.26 0.26 -0.38
CA MET A 148 -20.35 1.24 0.20
C MET A 148 -19.34 1.73 -0.85
N SER A 149 -18.76 0.83 -1.64
CA SER A 149 -17.82 1.18 -2.70
C SER A 149 -18.46 2.11 -3.73
N ALA A 150 -19.68 1.82 -4.17
CA ALA A 150 -20.42 2.66 -5.12
C ALA A 150 -20.74 4.04 -4.54
N ARG A 151 -21.21 4.10 -3.27
CA ARG A 151 -21.50 5.37 -2.60
C ARG A 151 -20.27 6.25 -2.43
N LEU A 152 -19.10 5.64 -2.20
CA LEU A 152 -17.83 6.35 -2.09
C LEU A 152 -17.15 6.64 -3.44
N GLY A 153 -17.75 6.21 -4.57
CA GLY A 153 -17.16 6.38 -5.90
C GLY A 153 -15.89 5.57 -6.13
N LEU A 154 -15.69 4.47 -5.39
CA LEU A 154 -14.47 3.67 -5.45
C LEU A 154 -14.59 2.50 -6.43
N SER A 155 -13.70 2.47 -7.42
CA SER A 155 -13.50 1.35 -8.36
C SER A 155 -12.29 0.47 -8.00
N ARG A 156 -11.54 0.85 -6.96
CA ARG A 156 -10.34 0.18 -6.47
C ARG A 156 -10.22 0.31 -4.96
N GLN A 157 -9.33 -0.49 -4.35
CA GLN A 157 -9.05 -0.40 -2.92
C GLN A 157 -8.61 1.01 -2.52
N TRP A 158 -9.16 1.53 -1.42
CA TRP A 158 -8.69 2.76 -0.79
C TRP A 158 -7.39 2.45 -0.03
N LEU A 159 -6.29 2.42 -0.79
CA LEU A 159 -4.94 2.15 -0.30
C LEU A 159 -3.94 3.03 -1.02
N HIS A 160 -3.12 3.73 -0.24
CA HIS A 160 -2.16 4.70 -0.75
C HIS A 160 -0.83 4.62 -0.02
N SER A 161 0.28 4.49 -0.76
CA SER A 161 1.64 4.59 -0.22
C SER A 161 1.97 6.06 0.01
N THR A 162 1.74 6.54 1.24
CA THR A 162 1.75 7.96 1.60
C THR A 162 3.14 8.51 1.80
N SER A 163 4.03 7.73 2.44
CA SER A 163 5.39 8.17 2.69
C SER A 163 6.42 7.05 2.63
N LEU A 164 7.63 7.43 2.25
CA LEU A 164 8.82 6.58 2.25
C LEU A 164 9.96 7.31 2.94
N SER A 165 10.70 6.57 3.79
CA SER A 165 11.94 7.03 4.40
C SER A 165 13.04 6.01 4.17
N PHE A 166 14.20 6.45 3.68
CA PHE A 166 15.33 5.60 3.36
C PHE A 166 16.66 6.37 3.41
N VAL A 167 17.77 5.67 3.48
CA VAL A 167 19.10 6.27 3.39
C VAL A 167 19.50 6.44 1.93
N HIS A 168 19.85 7.67 1.51
CA HIS A 168 20.23 7.95 0.13
C HIS A 168 21.52 7.21 -0.25
N PRO A 169 21.53 6.38 -1.32
CA PRO A 169 22.61 5.45 -1.64
C PRO A 169 24.00 6.04 -1.85
N ARG A 170 24.08 7.33 -2.20
CA ARG A 170 25.36 8.01 -2.45
C ARG A 170 25.79 8.90 -1.30
N THR A 171 24.85 9.61 -0.67
CA THR A 171 25.17 10.64 0.32
C THR A 171 25.09 10.16 1.76
N GLY A 172 24.48 9.00 2.01
CA GLY A 172 24.23 8.49 3.35
C GLY A 172 23.20 9.30 4.17
N LYS A 173 22.60 10.33 3.59
CA LYS A 173 21.59 11.15 4.29
C LYS A 173 20.22 10.48 4.25
N ILE A 174 19.44 10.64 5.32
CA ILE A 174 18.05 10.21 5.36
C ILE A 174 17.23 11.06 4.38
N VAL A 175 16.44 10.41 3.56
CA VAL A 175 15.49 11.02 2.63
C VAL A 175 14.09 10.64 3.06
N ASN A 176 13.25 11.65 3.31
CA ASN A 176 11.83 11.49 3.60
C ASN A 176 11.04 12.10 2.45
N VAL A 177 10.13 11.34 1.88
CA VAL A 177 9.22 11.80 0.83
C VAL A 177 7.79 11.43 1.18
N SER A 178 6.85 12.31 0.84
CA SER A 178 5.42 12.08 1.01
C SER A 178 4.67 12.55 -0.23
N CYS A 179 3.45 12.07 -0.40
CA CYS A 179 2.55 12.53 -1.47
C CYS A 179 1.11 12.60 -0.97
N GLU A 180 0.35 13.49 -1.61
CA GLU A 180 -1.07 13.68 -1.37
C GLU A 180 -1.90 12.54 -1.96
N TYR A 181 -3.12 12.37 -1.46
CA TYR A 181 -4.07 11.42 -2.02
C TYR A 181 -4.50 11.85 -3.43
N PRO A 182 -4.66 10.92 -4.36
CA PRO A 182 -5.30 11.20 -5.63
C PRO A 182 -6.78 11.54 -5.43
N GLU A 183 -7.37 12.19 -6.43
CA GLU A 183 -8.71 12.78 -6.37
C GLU A 183 -9.78 11.78 -5.93
N ASP A 184 -9.81 10.58 -6.51
CA ASP A 184 -10.76 9.52 -6.17
C ASP A 184 -10.74 9.13 -4.69
N LEU A 185 -9.53 9.03 -4.09
CA LEU A 185 -9.39 8.72 -2.68
C LEU A 185 -9.74 9.91 -1.78
N SER A 186 -9.39 11.12 -2.21
CA SER A 186 -9.73 12.36 -1.50
C SER A 186 -11.25 12.58 -1.47
N CYS A 187 -11.93 12.38 -2.60
CA CYS A 187 -13.40 12.48 -2.70
C CYS A 187 -14.08 11.47 -1.78
N ALA A 188 -13.67 10.20 -1.82
CA ALA A 188 -14.22 9.16 -0.94
C ALA A 188 -14.05 9.51 0.55
N LEU A 189 -12.90 10.06 0.93
CA LEU A 189 -12.63 10.49 2.30
C LEU A 189 -13.51 11.68 2.73
N ASN A 190 -13.75 12.65 1.82
CA ASN A 190 -14.65 13.76 2.08
C ASN A 190 -16.10 13.31 2.27
N ILE A 191 -16.56 12.32 1.51
CA ILE A 191 -17.89 11.71 1.69
C ILE A 191 -18.01 11.08 3.08
N LEU A 192 -16.99 10.31 3.52
CA LEU A 192 -16.96 9.71 4.85
C LEU A 192 -16.99 10.75 5.98
N ARG A 193 -16.35 11.90 5.77
CA ARG A 193 -16.35 13.04 6.71
C ARG A 193 -17.64 13.86 6.70
N GLY A 194 -18.62 13.49 5.87
CA GLY A 194 -19.86 14.25 5.71
C GLY A 194 -19.69 15.60 4.99
N LYS A 195 -18.53 15.83 4.37
CA LYS A 195 -18.29 17.02 3.55
C LYS A 195 -18.93 16.79 2.17
N ARG A 196 -20.06 17.41 1.90
CA ARG A 196 -20.64 17.44 0.54
C ARG A 196 -19.66 18.18 -0.38
N GLU A 197 -19.33 17.61 -1.53
CA GLU A 197 -18.68 18.37 -2.60
C GLU A 197 -19.60 19.55 -2.98
N ILE A 198 -19.07 20.75 -2.81
CA ILE A 198 -19.65 21.92 -3.49
C ILE A 198 -19.29 21.71 -4.96
N GLN A 199 -20.25 21.20 -5.76
CA GLN A 199 -20.11 21.18 -7.22
C GLN A 199 -19.80 22.61 -7.67
N ARG A 200 -18.59 22.79 -8.20
CA ARG A 200 -18.20 23.99 -8.96
C ARG A 200 -18.43 23.75 -10.44
#